data_295161c79a7c1fa22ad8bcfec48667c0
#
_entry.id   295161c79a7c1fa22ad8bcfec48667c0
#
_cell.length_a   1.000
_cell.length_b   1.000
_cell.length_c   1.000
_cell.angle_alpha   90.00
_cell.angle_beta   90.00
_cell.angle_gamma   90.00
#
_symmetry.space_group_name_H-M   'P 1'
#
loop_
_entity.id
_entity.type
_entity.pdbx_description
1 polymer ?
#
loop_
_entity_poly.entity_id
_entity_poly.type
_entity_poly.pdbx_seq_one_letter_code
_entity_poly.pdbx_strand_id
1 'polypeptide(L)'
;MKKSFGIITLFLIIAAFTSVLYMYQAEPDFLLDRFYDRIYADRLDAEPEVLLNETPVYYDLVENEWSIQKNSGKWFAPPKESDQTGAGNNETIPAVMTSLEDKLKVAVDKEPDLVNLRIIETDSGQAVLEQSAELPNLPLPGRNGKFTYELTMEWTGEANPYKGKYVLEIPVTADLPVKFVFSGQQLTPEQTLKLTQGQLLEVTVFNADGPEDIVFEQSIYSKFKWYQQGSLLRGYLPTNYNVKSGLYQINYGVKSKGIEFTQEIEIAEYNYEIQYLYVDPETEEETRNDAAYAEYNKYYIPVRNQSEPTRYYTEGFILPVKGRLTTEFGETRYVNDFPTSYRHLGLDIAAEEGTEVKAANRGKVVLARSFILTGNTVMIDHGEGIFSVYHHLLNLSVKAGEMAERGQKIGEVGSTGFSTGAHLHFMISHYLVNLEPGYFLVGQPITYENYTEFLQ
;
A
#
# COMPACT_ATOMS: atom_id res chain seq x y z
N MET A 1 66.73 -25.16 55.99
CA MET A 1 66.15 -24.12 55.14
C MET A 1 65.02 -24.56 54.18
N LYS A 2 65.07 -25.76 53.61
CA LYS A 2 64.01 -26.22 52.65
C LYS A 2 62.63 -26.49 53.29
N LYS A 3 62.53 -26.86 54.59
CA LYS A 3 61.24 -27.13 55.25
C LYS A 3 60.46 -25.84 55.62
N SER A 4 61.18 -24.75 55.88
CA SER A 4 60.56 -23.47 56.25
C SER A 4 59.92 -22.74 55.03
N PHE A 5 60.50 -22.95 53.85
CA PHE A 5 59.99 -22.32 52.63
C PHE A 5 58.61 -22.90 52.18
N GLY A 6 58.49 -24.23 52.33
CA GLY A 6 57.22 -24.90 52.01
C GLY A 6 56.06 -24.50 52.93
N ILE A 7 56.36 -24.28 54.23
CA ILE A 7 55.37 -23.89 55.23
C ILE A 7 54.88 -22.45 54.96
N ILE A 8 55.81 -21.53 54.65
CA ILE A 8 55.48 -20.15 54.34
C ILE A 8 54.66 -20.05 53.04
N THR A 9 55.02 -20.83 52.03
CA THR A 9 54.27 -20.88 50.74
C THR A 9 52.85 -21.47 50.96
N LEU A 10 52.72 -22.51 51.77
CA LEU A 10 51.43 -23.06 52.12
C LEU A 10 50.56 -22.09 52.93
N PHE A 11 51.16 -21.34 53.88
CA PHE A 11 50.45 -20.32 54.64
C PHE A 11 49.98 -19.17 53.75
N LEU A 12 50.77 -18.74 52.75
CA LEU A 12 50.39 -17.71 51.81
C LEU A 12 49.28 -18.18 50.87
N ILE A 13 49.31 -19.44 50.45
CA ILE A 13 48.22 -20.03 49.63
C ILE A 13 46.92 -20.13 50.47
N ILE A 14 47.05 -20.62 51.74
CA ILE A 14 45.86 -20.70 52.65
C ILE A 14 45.34 -19.29 52.95
N ALA A 15 46.18 -18.32 53.24
CA ALA A 15 45.77 -16.95 53.49
C ALA A 15 45.13 -16.29 52.24
N ALA A 16 45.66 -16.56 51.03
CA ALA A 16 45.01 -16.12 49.79
C ALA A 16 43.65 -16.82 49.56
N PHE A 17 43.57 -18.11 49.87
CA PHE A 17 42.31 -18.87 49.74
C PHE A 17 41.27 -18.44 50.80
N THR A 18 41.70 -18.18 52.04
CA THR A 18 40.80 -17.66 53.10
C THR A 18 40.39 -16.24 52.83
N SER A 19 41.25 -15.38 52.25
CA SER A 19 40.87 -14.02 51.82
C SER A 19 39.86 -14.05 50.67
N VAL A 20 40.05 -14.96 49.72
CA VAL A 20 39.07 -15.18 48.62
C VAL A 20 37.76 -15.77 49.19
N LEU A 21 37.83 -16.71 50.16
CA LEU A 21 36.66 -17.28 50.77
C LEU A 21 35.92 -16.26 51.65
N TYR A 22 36.65 -15.39 52.35
CA TYR A 22 36.08 -14.30 53.15
C TYR A 22 35.42 -13.21 52.28
N MET A 23 36.07 -12.87 51.18
CA MET A 23 35.45 -11.99 50.16
C MET A 23 34.22 -12.63 49.52
N TYR A 24 34.24 -13.95 49.31
CA TYR A 24 33.09 -14.69 48.79
C TYR A 24 31.94 -14.75 49.80
N GLN A 25 32.24 -14.81 51.11
CA GLN A 25 31.24 -14.78 52.19
C GLN A 25 30.71 -13.37 52.49
N ALA A 26 31.55 -12.34 52.32
CA ALA A 26 31.17 -10.97 52.61
C ALA A 26 30.43 -10.30 51.43
N GLU A 27 30.83 -10.60 50.21
CA GLU A 27 30.18 -10.13 48.97
C GLU A 27 30.28 -11.22 47.88
N PRO A 28 29.46 -12.27 47.97
CA PRO A 28 29.54 -13.38 46.99
C PRO A 28 29.30 -12.94 45.57
N ASP A 29 28.54 -11.88 45.36
CA ASP A 29 28.21 -11.35 44.04
C ASP A 29 29.39 -10.58 43.38
N PHE A 30 30.32 -10.04 44.16
CA PHE A 30 31.42 -9.21 43.65
C PHE A 30 32.41 -9.97 42.74
N LEU A 31 32.75 -11.21 43.08
CA LEU A 31 33.68 -12.02 42.28
C LEU A 31 32.97 -12.67 41.09
N LEU A 32 31.74 -13.12 41.30
CA LEU A 32 30.90 -13.64 40.24
C LEU A 32 30.56 -12.54 39.25
N ASP A 33 30.19 -11.36 39.69
CA ASP A 33 29.91 -10.20 38.88
C ASP A 33 31.11 -9.80 37.99
N ARG A 34 32.35 -9.75 38.55
CA ARG A 34 33.55 -9.45 37.75
C ARG A 34 33.89 -10.53 36.74
N PHE A 35 33.61 -11.79 37.04
CA PHE A 35 33.85 -12.91 36.14
C PHE A 35 32.81 -12.90 35.01
N TYR A 36 31.57 -12.61 35.34
CA TYR A 36 30.50 -12.44 34.33
C TYR A 36 30.69 -11.18 33.48
N ASP A 37 31.07 -10.04 34.08
CA ASP A 37 31.35 -8.79 33.37
C ASP A 37 32.38 -9.00 32.26
N ARG A 38 33.42 -9.82 32.50
CA ARG A 38 34.46 -10.11 31.53
C ARG A 38 34.00 -11.07 30.41
N ILE A 39 33.19 -12.04 30.74
CA ILE A 39 32.70 -13.02 29.76
C ILE A 39 31.60 -12.44 28.89
N TYR A 40 30.80 -11.53 29.40
CA TYR A 40 29.69 -10.94 28.66
C TYR A 40 30.06 -9.64 27.94
N ALA A 41 31.03 -8.85 28.42
CA ALA A 41 31.57 -7.72 27.69
C ALA A 41 32.13 -8.18 26.34
N ASP A 42 32.95 -9.25 26.33
CA ASP A 42 33.51 -9.85 25.11
C ASP A 42 32.44 -10.41 24.13
N ARG A 43 31.18 -10.55 24.54
CA ARG A 43 30.07 -11.05 23.70
C ARG A 43 29.12 -9.99 23.19
N LEU A 44 29.19 -8.78 23.74
CA LEU A 44 28.32 -7.66 23.37
C LEU A 44 29.02 -6.65 22.46
N ASP A 45 30.35 -6.76 22.30
CA ASP A 45 31.16 -5.87 21.47
C ASP A 45 31.19 -6.26 19.98
N ALA A 46 30.40 -7.25 19.56
CA ALA A 46 30.24 -7.49 18.14
C ALA A 46 29.36 -6.36 17.53
N GLU A 47 30.02 -5.45 16.83
CA GLU A 47 29.35 -4.42 16.06
C GLU A 47 28.36 -5.03 15.07
N PRO A 48 27.22 -4.38 14.80
CA PRO A 48 26.31 -4.82 13.73
C PRO A 48 27.05 -4.94 12.41
N GLU A 49 26.76 -5.98 11.66
CA GLU A 49 27.30 -6.16 10.31
C GLU A 49 26.26 -5.68 9.29
N VAL A 50 26.63 -4.74 8.43
CA VAL A 50 25.76 -4.24 7.36
C VAL A 50 26.25 -4.76 6.03
N LEU A 51 25.39 -5.48 5.31
CA LEU A 51 25.71 -6.17 4.08
C LEU A 51 24.75 -5.75 2.95
N LEU A 52 25.29 -5.44 1.77
CA LEU A 52 24.53 -5.35 0.53
C LEU A 52 24.88 -6.54 -0.35
N ASN A 53 23.91 -7.43 -0.63
CA ASN A 53 24.12 -8.65 -1.39
C ASN A 53 25.29 -9.48 -0.87
N GLU A 54 25.36 -9.72 0.45
CA GLU A 54 26.43 -10.44 1.16
C GLU A 54 27.80 -9.73 1.16
N THR A 55 27.89 -8.50 0.67
CA THR A 55 29.12 -7.69 0.68
C THR A 55 29.03 -6.64 1.79
N PRO A 56 30.01 -6.55 2.71
CA PRO A 56 30.03 -5.54 3.74
C PRO A 56 30.05 -4.12 3.17
N VAL A 57 29.20 -3.25 3.72
CA VAL A 57 29.10 -1.85 3.33
C VAL A 57 29.31 -0.92 4.52
N TYR A 58 29.67 0.32 4.22
CA TYR A 58 29.91 1.35 5.23
C TYR A 58 28.63 1.76 5.96
N TYR A 59 28.77 2.03 7.25
CA TYR A 59 27.78 2.70 8.09
C TYR A 59 28.46 3.50 9.20
N ASP A 60 27.76 4.51 9.71
CA ASP A 60 28.15 5.25 10.90
C ASP A 60 27.38 4.73 12.12
N LEU A 61 28.09 4.43 13.20
CA LEU A 61 27.51 4.08 14.49
C LEU A 61 27.36 5.35 15.33
N VAL A 62 26.15 5.93 15.32
CA VAL A 62 25.88 7.24 15.94
C VAL A 62 25.67 7.12 17.44
N GLU A 63 25.03 6.05 17.89
CA GLU A 63 24.74 5.79 19.29
C GLU A 63 24.98 4.32 19.63
N ASN A 64 25.70 4.08 20.71
CA ASN A 64 26.01 2.74 21.22
C ASN A 64 25.93 2.77 22.76
N GLU A 65 24.80 2.35 23.31
CA GLU A 65 24.60 2.29 24.76
C GLU A 65 24.14 0.89 25.16
N TRP A 66 24.88 0.28 26.12
CA TRP A 66 24.60 -1.07 26.58
C TRP A 66 24.61 -1.20 28.09
N SER A 67 23.75 -2.07 28.58
CA SER A 67 23.82 -2.60 29.93
C SER A 67 23.35 -4.05 29.98
N ILE A 68 23.93 -4.83 30.89
CA ILE A 68 23.58 -6.25 31.10
C ILE A 68 22.99 -6.38 32.49
N GLN A 69 21.92 -7.16 32.62
CA GLN A 69 21.38 -7.49 33.91
C GLN A 69 22.20 -8.59 34.58
N LYS A 70 22.73 -8.29 35.78
CA LYS A 70 23.41 -9.25 36.64
C LYS A 70 22.42 -10.21 37.30
N ASN A 71 22.91 -11.38 37.74
CA ASN A 71 22.09 -12.32 38.53
C ASN A 71 21.49 -11.72 39.81
N SER A 72 22.07 -10.61 40.31
CA SER A 72 21.54 -9.82 41.43
C SER A 72 20.37 -8.91 41.04
N GLY A 73 19.93 -8.88 39.77
CA GLY A 73 18.91 -7.98 39.24
C GLY A 73 19.39 -6.56 38.96
N LYS A 74 20.67 -6.25 39.19
CA LYS A 74 21.26 -4.94 38.89
C LYS A 74 21.77 -4.85 37.45
N TRP A 75 21.61 -3.71 36.84
CA TRP A 75 22.14 -3.42 35.50
C TRP A 75 23.59 -2.94 35.57
N PHE A 76 24.42 -3.41 34.65
CA PHE A 76 25.81 -3.05 34.49
C PHE A 76 26.05 -2.50 33.08
N ALA A 77 26.60 -1.30 32.97
CA ALA A 77 27.09 -0.74 31.72
C ALA A 77 28.62 -0.95 31.68
N PRO A 78 29.16 -1.62 30.65
CA PRO A 78 30.60 -1.69 30.47
C PRO A 78 31.18 -0.26 30.30
N PRO A 79 32.43 -0.01 30.71
CA PRO A 79 33.06 1.28 30.50
C PRO A 79 33.07 1.57 28.99
N LYS A 80 32.62 2.77 28.58
CA LYS A 80 32.75 3.24 27.19
C LYS A 80 34.24 3.24 26.86
N GLU A 81 34.68 2.40 25.92
CA GLU A 81 36.00 2.59 25.32
C GLU A 81 35.94 3.91 24.57
N SER A 82 36.80 4.85 24.99
CA SER A 82 36.91 6.16 24.34
C SER A 82 37.42 5.95 22.92
N ASP A 83 36.67 6.48 21.95
CA ASP A 83 37.05 6.63 20.54
C ASP A 83 37.23 5.34 19.73
N GLN A 84 36.22 4.52 19.65
CA GLN A 84 36.00 3.76 18.41
C GLN A 84 34.80 4.39 17.68
N THR A 85 35.07 5.43 16.89
CA THR A 85 34.32 5.62 15.66
C THR A 85 34.43 4.31 14.89
N GLY A 86 33.33 3.60 14.72
CA GLY A 86 33.30 2.32 14.00
C GLY A 86 33.74 2.50 12.54
N ALA A 87 35.04 2.70 12.35
CA ALA A 87 35.68 2.58 11.07
C ALA A 87 35.92 1.08 10.85
N GLY A 88 34.89 0.39 10.38
CA GLY A 88 35.07 -0.92 9.78
C GLY A 88 36.20 -0.83 8.76
N ASN A 89 37.12 -1.80 8.83
CA ASN A 89 38.35 -1.93 8.06
C ASN A 89 38.35 -1.22 6.70
N ASN A 90 39.38 -0.40 6.50
CA ASN A 90 39.94 0.21 5.30
C ASN A 90 39.53 -0.38 3.95
N GLU A 91 38.36 -0.05 3.50
CA GLU A 91 37.87 0.11 2.12
C GLU A 91 36.35 0.24 2.23
N THR A 92 35.91 1.42 2.66
CA THR A 92 34.49 1.73 2.81
C THR A 92 33.84 1.78 1.44
N ILE A 93 33.14 0.69 1.07
CA ILE A 93 32.33 0.65 -0.15
C ILE A 93 30.96 1.23 0.22
N PRO A 94 30.52 2.35 -0.39
CA PRO A 94 29.18 2.84 -0.18
C PRO A 94 28.15 1.82 -0.68
N ALA A 95 26.99 1.73 -0.01
CA ALA A 95 25.90 0.88 -0.46
C ALA A 95 25.29 1.49 -1.75
N VAL A 96 25.47 0.82 -2.89
CA VAL A 96 24.90 1.24 -4.18
C VAL A 96 23.94 0.17 -4.67
N MET A 97 22.65 0.48 -4.62
CA MET A 97 21.58 -0.39 -5.10
C MET A 97 21.32 -0.12 -6.59
N THR A 98 21.39 -1.16 -7.42
CA THR A 98 21.21 -1.07 -8.87
C THR A 98 20.16 -2.03 -9.40
N SER A 99 19.61 -2.89 -8.52
CA SER A 99 18.59 -3.89 -8.86
C SER A 99 17.46 -3.89 -7.85
N LEU A 100 16.24 -4.20 -8.31
CA LEU A 100 15.07 -4.42 -7.44
C LEU A 100 15.20 -5.70 -6.58
N GLU A 101 16.20 -6.53 -6.87
CA GLU A 101 16.51 -7.74 -6.12
C GLU A 101 17.61 -7.51 -5.07
N ASP A 102 18.20 -6.31 -5.03
CA ASP A 102 19.23 -5.97 -4.06
C ASP A 102 18.67 -6.06 -2.63
N LYS A 103 19.48 -6.61 -1.74
CA LYS A 103 19.13 -6.85 -0.34
C LYS A 103 20.13 -6.18 0.57
N LEU A 104 19.67 -5.13 1.27
CA LEU A 104 20.39 -4.52 2.37
C LEU A 104 20.03 -5.26 3.66
N LYS A 105 21.02 -5.85 4.32
CA LYS A 105 20.85 -6.63 5.54
C LYS A 105 21.64 -6.00 6.68
N VAL A 106 21.07 -6.06 7.88
CA VAL A 106 21.76 -5.74 9.12
C VAL A 106 21.72 -6.97 10.01
N ALA A 107 22.87 -7.57 10.26
CA ALA A 107 23.03 -8.69 11.14
C ALA A 107 23.54 -8.23 12.51
N VAL A 108 22.95 -8.74 13.56
CA VAL A 108 23.32 -8.48 14.97
C VAL A 108 23.40 -9.80 15.73
N ASP A 109 24.31 -9.89 16.68
CA ASP A 109 24.51 -11.11 17.47
C ASP A 109 23.31 -11.40 18.41
N LYS A 110 22.58 -10.38 18.79
CA LYS A 110 21.43 -10.45 19.68
C LYS A 110 20.27 -9.73 19.08
N GLU A 111 19.17 -10.44 18.93
CA GLU A 111 17.92 -9.88 18.37
C GLU A 111 17.40 -8.74 19.26
N PRO A 112 17.17 -7.54 18.70
CA PRO A 112 16.59 -6.42 19.43
C PRO A 112 15.10 -6.64 19.71
N ASP A 113 14.60 -6.05 20.79
CA ASP A 113 13.17 -6.08 21.12
C ASP A 113 12.36 -5.13 20.22
N LEU A 114 12.98 -4.02 19.78
CA LEU A 114 12.38 -3.02 18.90
C LEU A 114 13.36 -2.59 17.83
N VAL A 115 12.87 -2.47 16.61
CA VAL A 115 13.63 -1.96 15.46
C VAL A 115 12.79 -0.90 14.75
N ASN A 116 13.31 0.32 14.64
CA ASN A 116 12.71 1.41 13.90
C ASN A 116 13.64 1.85 12.77
N LEU A 117 13.07 2.00 11.59
CA LEU A 117 13.77 2.44 10.39
C LEU A 117 13.17 3.75 9.89
N ARG A 118 14.06 4.73 9.64
CA ARG A 118 13.76 5.94 8.85
C ARG A 118 14.66 5.96 7.64
N ILE A 119 14.08 6.14 6.47
CA ILE A 119 14.83 6.38 5.23
C ILE A 119 14.69 7.87 4.90
N ILE A 120 15.80 8.58 4.94
CA ILE A 120 15.85 10.03 4.76
C ILE A 120 16.54 10.32 3.44
N GLU A 121 15.91 11.10 2.57
CA GLU A 121 16.56 11.60 1.36
C GLU A 121 17.65 12.61 1.73
N THR A 122 18.89 12.33 1.32
CA THR A 122 20.06 13.10 1.78
C THR A 122 20.00 14.56 1.33
N ASP A 123 19.54 14.83 0.10
CA ASP A 123 19.55 16.18 -0.47
C ASP A 123 18.45 17.08 0.12
N SER A 124 17.30 16.53 0.49
CA SER A 124 16.16 17.28 1.04
C SER A 124 16.07 17.23 2.57
N GLY A 125 16.68 16.22 3.18
CA GLY A 125 16.52 15.93 4.62
C GLY A 125 15.13 15.39 4.98
N GLN A 126 14.29 15.09 3.98
CA GLN A 126 12.92 14.62 4.20
C GLN A 126 12.89 13.11 4.38
N ALA A 127 12.19 12.63 5.40
CA ALA A 127 11.91 11.19 5.55
C ALA A 127 10.94 10.73 4.46
N VAL A 128 11.36 9.71 3.72
CA VAL A 128 10.55 9.06 2.66
C VAL A 128 9.87 7.80 3.17
N LEU A 129 10.39 7.21 4.25
CA LEU A 129 9.82 6.08 4.96
C LEU A 129 10.12 6.20 6.45
N GLU A 130 9.15 5.89 7.29
CA GLU A 130 9.32 5.75 8.74
C GLU A 130 8.39 4.63 9.22
N GLN A 131 8.97 3.55 9.73
CA GLN A 131 8.22 2.36 10.15
C GLN A 131 9.03 1.47 11.10
N SER A 132 8.36 0.56 11.80
CA SER A 132 9.02 -0.58 12.40
C SER A 132 9.59 -1.51 11.32
N ALA A 133 10.76 -2.08 11.55
CA ALA A 133 11.43 -2.98 10.62
C ALA A 133 11.70 -4.35 11.26
N GLU A 134 11.83 -5.36 10.41
CA GLU A 134 12.25 -6.69 10.81
C GLU A 134 13.64 -6.98 10.22
N LEU A 135 14.58 -7.38 11.10
CA LEU A 135 15.91 -7.79 10.65
C LEU A 135 15.89 -9.22 10.12
N PRO A 136 16.85 -9.59 9.27
CA PRO A 136 17.98 -8.77 8.84
C PRO A 136 17.70 -7.87 7.62
N ASN A 137 16.57 -7.99 6.92
CA ASN A 137 16.36 -7.38 5.62
C ASN A 137 15.71 -6.00 5.77
N LEU A 138 16.33 -4.96 5.17
CA LEU A 138 15.77 -3.63 5.10
C LEU A 138 15.12 -3.38 3.73
N PRO A 139 14.04 -2.59 3.67
CA PRO A 139 13.35 -2.28 2.41
C PRO A 139 14.21 -1.40 1.49
N LEU A 140 13.93 -1.45 0.18
CA LEU A 140 14.49 -0.52 -0.79
C LEU A 140 13.91 0.89 -0.58
N PRO A 141 14.60 1.97 -0.99
CA PRO A 141 14.13 3.35 -0.77
C PRO A 141 12.90 3.72 -1.61
N GLY A 142 12.49 2.86 -2.54
CA GLY A 142 11.32 3.05 -3.39
C GLY A 142 11.49 4.07 -4.51
N ARG A 143 12.63 4.74 -4.61
CA ARG A 143 12.98 5.68 -5.67
C ARG A 143 14.49 5.82 -5.80
N ASN A 144 14.92 6.38 -6.93
CA ASN A 144 16.33 6.71 -7.18
C ASN A 144 16.76 7.93 -6.37
N GLY A 145 18.04 7.99 -6.01
CA GLY A 145 18.61 9.09 -5.26
C GLY A 145 19.63 8.66 -4.21
N LYS A 146 19.99 9.60 -3.34
CA LYS A 146 20.86 9.36 -2.18
C LYS A 146 20.03 9.39 -0.92
N PHE A 147 20.21 8.38 -0.08
CA PHE A 147 19.44 8.19 1.13
C PHE A 147 20.38 7.91 2.31
N THR A 148 19.91 8.27 3.49
CA THR A 148 20.46 7.81 4.76
C THR A 148 19.42 6.92 5.43
N TYR A 149 19.77 5.67 5.69
CA TYR A 149 18.98 4.73 6.48
C TYR A 149 19.38 4.93 7.95
N GLU A 150 18.52 5.55 8.72
CA GLU A 150 18.65 5.69 10.16
C GLU A 150 17.94 4.50 10.82
N LEU A 151 18.70 3.56 11.35
CA LEU A 151 18.21 2.35 11.98
C LEU A 151 18.44 2.42 13.49
N THR A 152 17.35 2.46 14.23
CA THR A 152 17.36 2.41 15.70
C THR A 152 16.96 1.01 16.15
N MET A 153 17.84 0.37 16.94
CA MET A 153 17.63 -0.93 17.54
C MET A 153 17.66 -0.80 19.06
N GLU A 154 16.66 -1.31 19.75
CA GLU A 154 16.53 -1.17 21.20
C GLU A 154 16.34 -2.55 21.85
N TRP A 155 17.02 -2.76 22.99
CA TRP A 155 16.86 -3.88 23.90
C TRP A 155 16.31 -3.33 25.20
N THR A 156 15.10 -3.74 25.56
CA THR A 156 14.38 -3.20 26.72
C THR A 156 14.76 -3.89 28.03
N GLY A 157 15.32 -5.10 27.94
CA GLY A 157 15.62 -5.94 29.07
C GLY A 157 14.42 -6.74 29.58
N GLU A 158 13.30 -6.73 28.86
CA GLU A 158 12.09 -7.48 29.25
C GLU A 158 12.13 -8.91 28.77
N ALA A 159 12.54 -9.13 27.50
CA ALA A 159 12.61 -10.45 26.88
C ALA A 159 13.97 -11.14 27.06
N ASN A 160 15.03 -10.38 27.31
CA ASN A 160 16.39 -10.87 27.42
C ASN A 160 17.20 -10.04 28.45
N PRO A 161 18.38 -10.50 28.94
CA PRO A 161 19.16 -9.79 29.96
C PRO A 161 19.95 -8.61 29.40
N TYR A 162 19.61 -8.08 28.22
CA TYR A 162 20.27 -6.96 27.58
C TYR A 162 19.38 -5.74 27.60
N LYS A 163 19.96 -4.56 27.86
CA LYS A 163 19.31 -3.28 27.74
C LYS A 163 20.27 -2.30 27.07
N GLY A 164 19.79 -1.67 26.00
CA GLY A 164 20.64 -0.74 25.26
C GLY A 164 19.98 -0.25 23.99
N LYS A 165 20.73 0.56 23.26
CA LYS A 165 20.30 1.14 22.02
C LYS A 165 21.48 1.26 21.06
N TYR A 166 21.25 0.88 19.82
CA TYR A 166 22.11 1.22 18.68
C TYR A 166 21.36 2.12 17.71
N VAL A 167 22.05 3.14 17.22
CA VAL A 167 21.60 3.94 16.09
C VAL A 167 22.67 3.88 15.01
N LEU A 168 22.30 3.35 13.85
CA LEU A 168 23.16 3.27 12.67
C LEU A 168 22.67 4.25 11.61
N GLU A 169 23.60 4.94 10.96
CA GLU A 169 23.36 5.69 9.73
C GLU A 169 24.07 5.00 8.58
N ILE A 170 23.28 4.48 7.61
CA ILE A 170 23.80 3.75 6.46
C ILE A 170 23.56 4.61 5.22
N PRO A 171 24.60 5.19 4.61
CA PRO A 171 24.47 5.94 3.37
C PRO A 171 24.22 4.96 2.21
N VAL A 172 23.12 5.19 1.48
CA VAL A 172 22.68 4.34 0.36
C VAL A 172 22.47 5.22 -0.88
N THR A 173 23.06 4.82 -1.99
CA THR A 173 22.70 5.37 -3.31
C THR A 173 21.85 4.34 -4.06
N ALA A 174 20.69 4.74 -4.56
CA ALA A 174 19.82 3.89 -5.37
C ALA A 174 19.79 4.41 -6.82
N ASP A 175 20.13 3.55 -7.76
CA ASP A 175 19.96 3.74 -9.21
C ASP A 175 19.21 2.54 -9.76
N LEU A 176 17.95 2.39 -9.31
CA LEU A 176 17.08 1.29 -9.62
C LEU A 176 16.48 1.45 -11.03
N PRO A 177 16.28 0.36 -11.77
CA PRO A 177 15.66 0.44 -13.09
C PRO A 177 14.22 0.91 -12.98
N VAL A 178 13.80 1.74 -13.93
CA VAL A 178 12.38 2.10 -14.09
C VAL A 178 11.62 0.85 -14.54
N LYS A 179 10.52 0.55 -13.88
CA LYS A 179 9.71 -0.63 -14.13
C LYS A 179 8.28 -0.28 -14.44
N PHE A 180 7.79 -0.77 -15.59
CA PHE A 180 6.39 -0.64 -15.99
C PHE A 180 5.62 -1.90 -15.63
N VAL A 181 4.43 -1.71 -15.05
CA VAL A 181 3.51 -2.78 -14.67
C VAL A 181 2.11 -2.43 -15.17
N PHE A 182 1.47 -3.35 -15.87
CA PHE A 182 0.14 -3.19 -16.46
C PHE A 182 -0.85 -4.07 -15.70
N SER A 183 -1.77 -3.48 -14.94
CA SER A 183 -2.73 -4.18 -14.06
C SER A 183 -2.09 -5.30 -13.23
N GLY A 184 -0.96 -4.98 -12.58
CA GLY A 184 -0.23 -5.93 -11.73
C GLY A 184 0.72 -6.88 -12.48
N GLN A 185 0.77 -6.84 -13.82
CA GLN A 185 1.62 -7.71 -14.62
C GLN A 185 2.77 -6.92 -15.27
N GLN A 186 3.98 -7.43 -15.16
CA GLN A 186 5.09 -6.97 -15.98
C GLN A 186 5.04 -7.71 -17.31
N LEU A 187 4.84 -6.98 -18.40
CA LEU A 187 4.72 -7.54 -19.74
C LEU A 187 6.09 -7.51 -20.44
N THR A 188 6.31 -8.48 -21.32
CA THR A 188 7.36 -8.40 -22.33
C THR A 188 6.77 -7.82 -23.63
N PRO A 189 7.57 -7.18 -24.48
CA PRO A 189 7.07 -6.58 -25.74
C PRO A 189 6.35 -7.56 -26.69
N GLU A 190 6.65 -8.87 -26.56
CA GLU A 190 6.06 -9.94 -27.39
C GLU A 190 4.69 -10.40 -26.89
N GLN A 191 4.30 -10.01 -25.66
CA GLN A 191 3.01 -10.39 -25.07
C GLN A 191 1.94 -9.39 -25.49
N THR A 192 0.82 -9.85 -26.03
CA THR A 192 -0.35 -9.02 -26.26
C THR A 192 -1.18 -8.96 -24.98
N LEU A 193 -1.41 -7.75 -24.48
CA LEU A 193 -2.30 -7.52 -23.34
C LEU A 193 -3.76 -7.58 -23.81
N LYS A 194 -4.57 -8.43 -23.19
CA LYS A 194 -5.99 -8.56 -23.55
C LYS A 194 -6.85 -7.80 -22.54
N LEU A 195 -7.69 -6.93 -23.07
CA LEU A 195 -8.71 -6.19 -22.33
C LEU A 195 -10.09 -6.48 -22.92
N THR A 196 -11.12 -6.24 -22.14
CA THR A 196 -12.51 -6.29 -22.60
C THR A 196 -13.13 -4.90 -22.45
N GLN A 197 -14.16 -4.59 -23.24
CA GLN A 197 -14.97 -3.39 -23.03
C GLN A 197 -15.51 -3.33 -21.60
N GLY A 198 -15.45 -2.17 -20.96
CA GLY A 198 -15.82 -1.98 -19.54
C GLY A 198 -14.67 -2.13 -18.55
N GLN A 199 -13.50 -2.59 -18.97
CA GLN A 199 -12.33 -2.81 -18.11
C GLN A 199 -11.50 -1.53 -17.93
N LEU A 200 -10.77 -1.45 -16.82
CA LEU A 200 -9.77 -0.41 -16.55
C LEU A 200 -8.37 -1.02 -16.59
N LEU A 201 -7.51 -0.51 -17.46
CA LEU A 201 -6.09 -0.82 -17.40
C LEU A 201 -5.39 0.19 -16.48
N GLU A 202 -4.82 -0.30 -15.39
CA GLU A 202 -3.90 0.48 -14.56
C GLU A 202 -2.48 0.30 -15.09
N VAL A 203 -1.79 1.41 -15.30
CA VAL A 203 -0.36 1.45 -15.65
C VAL A 203 0.39 2.03 -14.47
N THR A 204 1.26 1.24 -13.87
CA THR A 204 2.09 1.66 -12.74
C THR A 204 3.55 1.71 -13.17
N VAL A 205 4.22 2.83 -12.88
CA VAL A 205 5.65 3.02 -13.15
C VAL A 205 6.37 3.22 -11.83
N PHE A 206 7.32 2.35 -11.55
CA PHE A 206 8.17 2.40 -10.36
C PHE A 206 9.51 3.05 -10.69
N ASN A 207 10.10 3.74 -9.74
CA ASN A 207 11.41 4.38 -9.81
C ASN A 207 11.53 5.45 -10.90
N ALA A 208 10.41 6.10 -11.23
CA ALA A 208 10.39 7.24 -12.15
C ALA A 208 10.74 8.54 -11.41
N ASP A 209 11.54 9.38 -12.01
CA ASP A 209 11.86 10.71 -11.47
C ASP A 209 10.65 11.66 -11.54
N GLY A 210 9.83 11.51 -12.56
CA GLY A 210 8.60 12.25 -12.76
C GLY A 210 7.90 11.89 -14.07
N PRO A 211 6.64 12.33 -14.24
CA PRO A 211 5.86 12.01 -15.45
C PRO A 211 6.44 12.63 -16.72
N GLU A 212 7.22 13.71 -16.62
CA GLU A 212 7.86 14.38 -17.74
C GLU A 212 8.96 13.53 -18.39
N ASP A 213 9.58 12.62 -17.65
CA ASP A 213 10.59 11.68 -18.16
C ASP A 213 9.99 10.42 -18.80
N ILE A 214 8.69 10.16 -18.55
CA ILE A 214 8.01 9.00 -19.10
C ILE A 214 7.49 9.29 -20.50
N VAL A 215 7.81 8.41 -21.45
CA VAL A 215 7.09 8.29 -22.71
C VAL A 215 5.87 7.43 -22.47
N PHE A 216 4.69 7.92 -22.84
CA PHE A 216 3.47 7.13 -22.81
C PHE A 216 2.47 7.64 -23.83
N GLU A 217 2.42 6.98 -24.98
CA GLU A 217 1.59 7.35 -26.12
C GLU A 217 0.56 6.26 -26.41
N GLN A 218 -0.68 6.63 -26.51
CA GLN A 218 -1.80 5.72 -26.78
C GLN A 218 -2.98 6.48 -27.41
N SER A 219 -3.87 5.76 -28.06
CA SER A 219 -5.06 6.32 -28.71
C SER A 219 -6.39 5.90 -28.09
N ILE A 220 -6.37 5.17 -26.98
CA ILE A 220 -7.56 4.57 -26.31
C ILE A 220 -8.32 5.65 -25.55
N TYR A 221 -7.59 6.50 -24.80
CA TYR A 221 -8.20 7.47 -23.89
C TYR A 221 -7.48 8.83 -23.93
N SER A 222 -8.12 9.83 -24.52
CA SER A 222 -7.53 11.17 -24.76
C SER A 222 -7.29 12.01 -23.49
N LYS A 223 -7.92 11.65 -22.35
CA LYS A 223 -7.79 12.38 -21.07
C LYS A 223 -6.86 11.66 -20.11
N PHE A 224 -5.95 10.82 -20.62
CA PHE A 224 -4.95 10.15 -19.80
C PHE A 224 -4.08 11.14 -19.02
N LYS A 225 -3.81 10.84 -17.76
CA LYS A 225 -2.85 11.60 -16.95
C LYS A 225 -2.19 10.69 -15.93
N TRP A 226 -1.02 11.10 -15.47
CA TRP A 226 -0.32 10.47 -14.38
C TRP A 226 -0.73 11.05 -13.02
N TYR A 227 -0.80 10.16 -12.02
CA TYR A 227 -0.88 10.49 -10.60
C TYR A 227 0.44 10.10 -9.97
N GLN A 228 1.10 11.03 -9.30
CA GLN A 228 2.42 10.82 -8.73
C GLN A 228 2.35 10.72 -7.21
N GLN A 229 2.97 9.67 -6.65
CA GLN A 229 3.19 9.51 -5.21
C GLN A 229 4.66 9.12 -4.99
N GLY A 230 5.50 10.10 -4.66
CA GLY A 230 6.94 9.89 -4.63
C GLY A 230 7.47 9.51 -6.00
N SER A 231 8.16 8.37 -6.11
CA SER A 231 8.67 7.82 -7.37
C SER A 231 7.69 6.84 -8.06
N LEU A 232 6.50 6.69 -7.52
CA LEU A 232 5.45 5.88 -8.11
C LEU A 232 4.55 6.76 -8.97
N LEU A 233 4.38 6.39 -10.23
CA LEU A 233 3.38 6.98 -11.12
C LEU A 233 2.30 5.95 -11.40
N ARG A 234 1.05 6.37 -11.37
CA ARG A 234 -0.09 5.57 -11.82
C ARG A 234 -0.86 6.32 -12.89
N GLY A 235 -1.29 5.61 -13.90
CA GLY A 235 -2.15 6.12 -14.96
C GLY A 235 -3.22 5.10 -15.30
N TYR A 236 -4.33 5.56 -15.88
CA TYR A 236 -5.49 4.74 -16.13
C TYR A 236 -5.99 4.87 -17.53
N LEU A 237 -6.22 3.75 -18.22
CA LEU A 237 -6.87 3.63 -19.51
C LEU A 237 -8.22 2.93 -19.36
N PRO A 238 -9.32 3.66 -19.20
CA PRO A 238 -10.65 3.09 -19.14
C PRO A 238 -11.12 2.67 -20.53
N THR A 239 -11.66 1.46 -20.65
CA THR A 239 -12.34 0.96 -21.86
C THR A 239 -13.84 0.90 -21.57
N ASN A 240 -14.62 1.85 -22.08
CA ASN A 240 -16.08 1.78 -21.92
C ASN A 240 -16.71 0.81 -22.94
N TYR A 241 -18.02 0.60 -22.84
CA TYR A 241 -18.79 -0.25 -23.76
C TYR A 241 -18.85 0.27 -25.22
N ASN A 242 -18.39 1.49 -25.51
CA ASN A 242 -18.37 2.08 -26.83
C ASN A 242 -16.97 2.09 -27.47
N VAL A 243 -15.92 1.70 -26.74
CA VAL A 243 -14.59 1.60 -27.32
C VAL A 243 -14.62 0.53 -28.43
N LYS A 244 -14.03 0.82 -29.58
CA LYS A 244 -14.00 -0.16 -30.66
C LYS A 244 -13.13 -1.34 -30.26
N SER A 245 -13.62 -2.56 -30.52
CA SER A 245 -12.81 -3.77 -30.45
C SER A 245 -11.71 -3.77 -31.51
N GLY A 246 -10.57 -4.37 -31.22
CA GLY A 246 -9.43 -4.48 -32.12
C GLY A 246 -8.09 -4.33 -31.44
N LEU A 247 -7.04 -4.21 -32.27
CA LEU A 247 -5.66 -4.07 -31.82
C LEU A 247 -5.29 -2.58 -31.68
N TYR A 248 -4.69 -2.25 -30.57
CA TYR A 248 -4.15 -0.95 -30.22
C TYR A 248 -2.68 -1.09 -29.85
N GLN A 249 -1.94 0.00 -29.94
CA GLN A 249 -0.54 0.07 -29.51
C GLN A 249 -0.37 1.14 -28.44
N ILE A 250 0.46 0.82 -27.45
CA ILE A 250 0.98 1.77 -26.47
C ILE A 250 2.49 1.84 -26.67
N ASN A 251 3.02 3.03 -26.93
CA ASN A 251 4.45 3.29 -26.86
C ASN A 251 4.77 3.81 -25.46
N TYR A 252 5.72 3.19 -24.79
CA TYR A 252 6.12 3.59 -23.45
C TYR A 252 7.62 3.45 -23.25
N GLY A 253 8.16 4.24 -22.32
CA GLY A 253 9.60 4.23 -22.09
C GLY A 253 10.07 5.35 -21.17
N VAL A 254 11.38 5.59 -21.15
CA VAL A 254 12.07 6.57 -20.31
C VAL A 254 12.94 7.45 -21.22
N LYS A 255 12.62 8.73 -21.32
CA LYS A 255 13.30 9.69 -22.20
C LYS A 255 14.77 9.87 -21.87
N SER A 256 15.08 10.08 -20.59
CA SER A 256 16.47 10.30 -20.11
C SER A 256 17.38 9.11 -20.37
N LYS A 257 16.82 7.89 -20.45
CA LYS A 257 17.55 6.65 -20.70
C LYS A 257 17.51 6.21 -22.18
N GLY A 258 16.75 6.92 -23.03
CA GLY A 258 16.57 6.56 -24.44
C GLY A 258 15.95 5.17 -24.66
N ILE A 259 15.08 4.73 -23.71
CA ILE A 259 14.45 3.42 -23.74
C ILE A 259 13.01 3.59 -24.15
N GLU A 260 12.61 2.89 -25.22
CA GLU A 260 11.23 2.86 -25.70
C GLU A 260 10.81 1.44 -26.04
N PHE A 261 9.56 1.11 -25.70
CA PHE A 261 8.91 -0.16 -26.00
C PHE A 261 7.56 0.11 -26.66
N THR A 262 7.13 -0.84 -27.46
CA THR A 262 5.76 -0.86 -28.00
C THR A 262 5.06 -2.10 -27.47
N GLN A 263 3.89 -1.89 -26.84
CA GLN A 263 3.03 -2.94 -26.33
C GLN A 263 1.77 -3.02 -27.16
N GLU A 264 1.44 -4.20 -27.67
CA GLU A 264 0.17 -4.46 -28.33
C GLU A 264 -0.91 -4.75 -27.28
N ILE A 265 -2.08 -4.13 -27.46
CA ILE A 265 -3.28 -4.32 -26.66
C ILE A 265 -4.42 -4.76 -27.57
N GLU A 266 -5.00 -5.90 -27.26
CA GLU A 266 -6.25 -6.37 -27.88
C GLU A 266 -7.44 -5.98 -27.00
N ILE A 267 -8.36 -5.16 -27.52
CA ILE A 267 -9.64 -4.90 -26.85
C ILE A 267 -10.69 -5.81 -27.50
N ALA A 268 -11.15 -6.80 -26.72
CA ALA A 268 -12.18 -7.71 -27.16
C ALA A 268 -13.56 -7.06 -27.05
N GLU A 269 -14.44 -7.39 -28.00
CA GLU A 269 -15.85 -7.03 -27.94
C GLU A 269 -16.54 -7.85 -26.84
N TYR A 270 -17.42 -7.19 -26.09
CA TYR A 270 -18.29 -7.87 -25.14
C TYR A 270 -19.72 -7.91 -25.68
N ASN A 271 -20.35 -9.08 -25.65
CA ASN A 271 -21.72 -9.26 -26.11
C ASN A 271 -22.68 -8.87 -24.99
N TYR A 272 -23.18 -7.63 -25.05
CA TYR A 272 -24.13 -7.11 -24.09
C TYR A 272 -25.54 -7.60 -24.39
N GLU A 273 -26.23 -8.09 -23.35
CA GLU A 273 -27.62 -8.52 -23.44
C GLU A 273 -28.59 -7.36 -23.73
N ILE A 274 -29.82 -7.70 -24.11
CA ILE A 274 -30.88 -6.75 -24.38
C ILE A 274 -31.92 -6.85 -23.27
N GLN A 275 -32.21 -5.73 -22.61
CA GLN A 275 -33.21 -5.61 -21.57
C GLN A 275 -34.45 -4.86 -22.07
N TYR A 276 -35.63 -5.42 -21.82
CA TYR A 276 -36.92 -4.78 -22.06
C TYR A 276 -37.51 -4.35 -20.72
N LEU A 277 -37.71 -3.02 -20.55
CA LEU A 277 -38.29 -2.44 -19.33
C LEU A 277 -39.62 -1.81 -19.64
N TYR A 278 -40.61 -2.15 -18.84
CA TYR A 278 -41.90 -1.48 -18.84
C TYR A 278 -41.97 -0.58 -17.61
N VAL A 279 -41.99 0.73 -17.83
CA VAL A 279 -42.06 1.77 -16.80
C VAL A 279 -43.41 2.42 -16.88
N ASP A 280 -44.02 2.70 -15.72
CA ASP A 280 -45.25 3.48 -15.68
C ASP A 280 -45.00 4.82 -16.38
N PRO A 281 -45.86 5.21 -17.35
CA PRO A 281 -45.75 6.47 -18.06
C PRO A 281 -45.70 7.70 -17.14
N GLU A 282 -46.42 7.74 -16.04
CA GLU A 282 -46.38 8.83 -15.04
C GLU A 282 -44.99 8.91 -14.40
N THR A 283 -44.42 7.79 -13.98
CA THR A 283 -43.04 7.70 -13.45
C THR A 283 -42.04 8.20 -14.49
N GLU A 284 -42.17 7.81 -15.77
CA GLU A 284 -41.28 8.24 -16.83
C GLU A 284 -41.35 9.76 -17.06
N GLU A 285 -42.58 10.35 -17.13
CA GLU A 285 -42.78 11.76 -17.30
C GLU A 285 -42.26 12.60 -16.11
N GLU A 286 -42.47 12.13 -14.89
CA GLU A 286 -42.04 12.81 -13.68
C GLU A 286 -40.51 12.79 -13.49
N THR A 287 -39.82 11.73 -13.90
CA THR A 287 -38.41 11.50 -13.57
C THR A 287 -37.45 11.63 -14.75
N ARG A 288 -37.92 11.64 -16.01
CA ARG A 288 -37.11 11.72 -17.22
C ARG A 288 -37.48 12.91 -18.11
N ASN A 289 -37.52 14.06 -17.51
CA ASN A 289 -37.87 15.31 -18.17
C ASN A 289 -36.68 16.30 -18.21
N ASP A 290 -36.86 17.43 -18.91
CA ASP A 290 -35.81 18.45 -19.07
C ASP A 290 -35.30 18.99 -17.73
N ALA A 291 -36.17 19.12 -16.70
CA ALA A 291 -35.75 19.56 -15.37
C ALA A 291 -34.81 18.54 -14.70
N ALA A 292 -35.14 17.26 -14.82
CA ALA A 292 -34.30 16.16 -14.30
C ALA A 292 -32.92 16.15 -14.95
N TYR A 293 -32.86 16.29 -16.27
CA TYR A 293 -31.56 16.36 -16.99
C TYR A 293 -30.79 17.64 -16.71
N ALA A 294 -31.48 18.79 -16.56
CA ALA A 294 -30.82 20.04 -16.17
C ALA A 294 -30.20 19.94 -14.76
N GLU A 295 -30.95 19.35 -13.80
CA GLU A 295 -30.46 19.10 -12.44
C GLU A 295 -29.23 18.15 -12.46
N TYR A 296 -29.33 17.03 -13.18
CA TYR A 296 -28.25 16.06 -13.32
C TYR A 296 -26.99 16.69 -13.92
N ASN A 297 -27.11 17.42 -15.01
CA ASN A 297 -25.98 18.10 -15.66
C ASN A 297 -25.36 19.17 -14.76
N LYS A 298 -26.16 19.87 -13.93
CA LYS A 298 -25.68 20.94 -13.06
C LYS A 298 -24.95 20.43 -11.83
N TYR A 299 -25.41 19.35 -11.21
CA TYR A 299 -24.94 18.96 -9.88
C TYR A 299 -24.25 17.58 -9.84
N TYR A 300 -24.55 16.67 -10.75
CA TYR A 300 -24.01 15.33 -10.76
C TYR A 300 -22.74 15.24 -11.65
N ILE A 301 -22.83 15.70 -12.89
CA ILE A 301 -21.73 15.59 -13.87
C ILE A 301 -20.45 16.33 -13.40
N PRO A 302 -20.53 17.58 -12.89
CA PRO A 302 -19.31 18.31 -12.48
C PRO A 302 -18.52 17.63 -11.36
N VAL A 303 -19.21 16.93 -10.45
CA VAL A 303 -18.55 16.23 -9.33
C VAL A 303 -17.61 15.14 -9.83
N ARG A 304 -18.00 14.41 -10.87
CA ARG A 304 -17.18 13.35 -11.47
C ARG A 304 -16.02 13.86 -12.35
N ASN A 305 -15.91 15.16 -12.58
CA ASN A 305 -14.78 15.75 -13.30
C ASN A 305 -13.61 16.14 -12.38
N GLN A 306 -13.78 16.01 -11.06
CA GLN A 306 -12.79 16.38 -10.08
C GLN A 306 -12.59 15.19 -9.13
N SER A 307 -11.35 14.78 -8.93
CA SER A 307 -10.99 13.72 -8.00
C SER A 307 -9.69 14.08 -7.30
N GLU A 308 -9.58 13.66 -6.06
CA GLU A 308 -8.36 13.82 -5.27
C GLU A 308 -7.21 13.04 -5.94
N PRO A 309 -6.00 13.59 -5.95
CA PRO A 309 -4.85 12.91 -6.56
C PRO A 309 -4.35 11.72 -5.75
N THR A 310 -4.77 11.60 -4.50
CA THR A 310 -4.37 10.55 -3.57
C THR A 310 -5.35 9.40 -3.61
N ARG A 311 -4.88 8.17 -3.83
CA ARG A 311 -5.65 6.95 -3.69
C ARG A 311 -5.96 6.69 -2.22
N TYR A 312 -7.24 6.50 -1.87
CA TYR A 312 -7.69 6.31 -0.49
C TYR A 312 -7.80 4.85 -0.06
N TYR A 313 -7.64 3.90 -0.96
CA TYR A 313 -7.82 2.47 -0.69
C TYR A 313 -6.57 1.66 -1.01
N THR A 314 -6.40 0.55 -0.30
CA THR A 314 -5.34 -0.45 -0.51
C THR A 314 -5.90 -1.84 -0.76
N GLU A 315 -7.13 -2.10 -0.30
CA GLU A 315 -7.82 -3.39 -0.45
C GLU A 315 -8.78 -3.38 -1.66
N GLY A 316 -9.20 -4.56 -2.10
CA GLY A 316 -10.21 -4.73 -3.15
C GLY A 316 -11.58 -4.16 -2.75
N PHE A 317 -12.40 -3.83 -3.74
CA PHE A 317 -13.76 -3.36 -3.52
C PHE A 317 -14.66 -4.51 -3.06
N ILE A 318 -15.74 -4.20 -2.34
CA ILE A 318 -16.75 -5.15 -1.90
C ILE A 318 -18.08 -4.88 -2.57
N LEU A 319 -18.90 -5.90 -2.69
CA LEU A 319 -20.29 -5.78 -3.13
C LEU A 319 -21.07 -4.94 -2.10
N PRO A 320 -21.72 -3.84 -2.51
CA PRO A 320 -22.33 -2.88 -1.58
C PRO A 320 -23.61 -3.38 -0.92
N VAL A 321 -24.30 -4.32 -1.52
CA VAL A 321 -25.53 -4.93 -1.02
C VAL A 321 -25.63 -6.39 -1.46
N LYS A 322 -26.17 -7.25 -0.61
CA LYS A 322 -26.56 -8.62 -0.97
C LYS A 322 -27.98 -8.60 -1.53
N GLY A 323 -28.17 -9.20 -2.69
CA GLY A 323 -29.47 -9.22 -3.36
C GLY A 323 -29.45 -10.10 -4.60
N ARG A 324 -30.40 -9.92 -5.48
CA ARG A 324 -30.50 -10.63 -6.76
C ARG A 324 -30.10 -9.67 -7.89
N LEU A 325 -29.14 -10.07 -8.73
CA LEU A 325 -28.81 -9.29 -9.94
C LEU A 325 -30.01 -9.27 -10.88
N THR A 326 -30.42 -8.09 -11.29
CA THR A 326 -31.58 -7.88 -12.19
C THR A 326 -31.20 -7.20 -13.48
N THR A 327 -30.03 -6.55 -13.55
CA THR A 327 -29.50 -5.94 -14.78
C THR A 327 -27.98 -5.93 -14.70
N GLU A 328 -27.33 -6.39 -15.77
CA GLU A 328 -25.89 -6.38 -15.94
C GLU A 328 -25.40 -5.02 -16.48
N PHE A 329 -24.09 -4.78 -16.37
CA PHE A 329 -23.46 -3.63 -17.00
C PHE A 329 -23.54 -3.72 -18.53
N GLY A 330 -23.81 -2.61 -19.18
CA GLY A 330 -23.74 -2.48 -20.66
C GLY A 330 -24.97 -3.01 -21.40
N GLU A 331 -25.97 -3.56 -20.72
CA GLU A 331 -27.21 -4.00 -21.37
C GLU A 331 -27.83 -2.89 -22.20
N THR A 332 -28.22 -3.22 -23.44
CA THR A 332 -29.01 -2.33 -24.29
C THR A 332 -30.46 -2.34 -23.82
N ARG A 333 -31.04 -1.17 -23.59
CA ARG A 333 -32.39 -1.05 -23.02
C ARG A 333 -33.43 -0.65 -24.07
N TYR A 334 -34.56 -1.30 -24.01
CA TYR A 334 -35.82 -0.85 -24.58
C TYR A 334 -36.74 -0.44 -23.41
N VAL A 335 -37.23 0.80 -23.42
CA VAL A 335 -38.18 1.29 -22.44
C VAL A 335 -39.52 1.49 -23.13
N ASN A 336 -40.58 0.83 -22.64
CA ASN A 336 -41.90 0.86 -23.25
C ASN A 336 -41.87 0.61 -24.75
N ASP A 337 -41.14 -0.45 -25.17
CA ASP A 337 -40.92 -0.92 -26.54
C ASP A 337 -40.04 0.03 -27.43
N PHE A 338 -39.55 1.15 -26.92
CA PHE A 338 -38.70 2.08 -27.65
C PHE A 338 -37.21 1.87 -27.28
N PRO A 339 -36.31 1.77 -28.27
CA PRO A 339 -34.89 1.65 -27.99
C PRO A 339 -34.36 2.93 -27.35
N THR A 340 -33.58 2.80 -26.28
CA THR A 340 -32.87 3.92 -25.68
C THR A 340 -31.54 4.19 -26.40
N SER A 341 -31.05 5.43 -26.34
CA SER A 341 -29.73 5.81 -26.87
C SER A 341 -28.58 5.50 -25.88
N TYR A 342 -28.88 4.92 -24.74
CA TYR A 342 -27.90 4.64 -23.69
C TYR A 342 -28.00 3.17 -23.27
N ARG A 343 -26.89 2.67 -22.75
CA ARG A 343 -26.75 1.34 -22.14
C ARG A 343 -26.81 1.45 -20.62
N HIS A 344 -27.02 0.34 -19.94
CA HIS A 344 -26.97 0.28 -18.49
C HIS A 344 -25.54 0.56 -18.00
N LEU A 345 -25.41 1.49 -17.03
CA LEU A 345 -24.12 2.05 -16.64
C LEU A 345 -23.47 1.37 -15.41
N GLY A 346 -24.12 0.36 -14.84
CA GLY A 346 -23.68 -0.33 -13.63
C GLY A 346 -24.36 -1.68 -13.48
N LEU A 347 -24.55 -2.10 -12.24
CA LEU A 347 -25.30 -3.33 -11.86
C LEU A 347 -26.57 -2.90 -11.13
N ASP A 348 -27.73 -3.50 -11.48
CA ASP A 348 -28.93 -3.38 -10.67
C ASP A 348 -29.08 -4.62 -9.78
N ILE A 349 -29.11 -4.40 -8.48
CA ILE A 349 -29.19 -5.47 -7.47
C ILE A 349 -30.47 -5.28 -6.66
N ALA A 350 -31.48 -6.11 -6.94
CA ALA A 350 -32.74 -6.10 -6.22
C ALA A 350 -32.56 -6.67 -4.81
N ALA A 351 -33.05 -5.92 -3.82
CA ALA A 351 -33.12 -6.32 -2.42
C ALA A 351 -34.34 -5.68 -1.77
N GLU A 352 -34.71 -6.16 -0.60
CA GLU A 352 -35.85 -5.60 0.16
C GLU A 352 -35.57 -4.11 0.49
N GLU A 353 -36.61 -3.30 0.37
CA GLU A 353 -36.52 -1.88 0.77
C GLU A 353 -36.08 -1.77 2.23
N GLY A 354 -35.15 -0.84 2.51
CA GLY A 354 -34.53 -0.69 3.83
C GLY A 354 -33.31 -1.59 4.06
N THR A 355 -32.95 -2.49 3.12
CA THR A 355 -31.68 -3.25 3.21
C THR A 355 -30.48 -2.30 3.22
N GLU A 356 -29.54 -2.55 4.13
CA GLU A 356 -28.34 -1.73 4.29
C GLU A 356 -27.47 -1.73 3.04
N VAL A 357 -27.11 -0.52 2.56
CA VAL A 357 -26.13 -0.31 1.48
C VAL A 357 -24.82 0.18 2.07
N LYS A 358 -23.72 -0.47 1.69
CA LYS A 358 -22.36 -0.21 2.20
C LYS A 358 -21.47 0.46 1.17
N ALA A 359 -20.53 1.28 1.64
CA ALA A 359 -19.47 1.81 0.81
C ALA A 359 -18.60 0.65 0.27
N ALA A 360 -18.45 0.58 -1.05
CA ALA A 360 -17.69 -0.49 -1.69
C ALA A 360 -16.19 -0.44 -1.35
N ASN A 361 -15.66 0.75 -1.06
CA ASN A 361 -14.31 0.95 -0.56
C ASN A 361 -14.19 2.28 0.18
N ARG A 362 -13.02 2.52 0.81
CA ARG A 362 -12.69 3.77 1.47
C ARG A 362 -12.58 4.90 0.47
N GLY A 363 -13.15 6.06 0.79
CA GLY A 363 -13.09 7.27 -0.05
C GLY A 363 -13.85 8.45 0.54
N LYS A 364 -13.76 9.59 -0.15
CA LYS A 364 -14.44 10.82 0.22
C LYS A 364 -15.84 10.86 -0.40
N VAL A 365 -16.85 11.04 0.40
CA VAL A 365 -18.22 11.27 -0.08
C VAL A 365 -18.25 12.63 -0.77
N VAL A 366 -18.34 12.66 -2.09
CA VAL A 366 -18.34 13.89 -2.87
C VAL A 366 -19.74 14.36 -3.24
N LEU A 367 -20.73 13.48 -3.10
CA LEU A 367 -22.13 13.80 -3.32
C LEU A 367 -23.02 12.89 -2.45
N ALA A 368 -23.98 13.50 -1.75
CA ALA A 368 -25.04 12.83 -0.99
C ALA A 368 -26.30 13.71 -1.02
N ARG A 369 -27.19 13.46 -2.00
CA ARG A 369 -28.41 14.25 -2.18
C ARG A 369 -29.47 13.52 -3.03
N SER A 370 -30.69 14.03 -3.01
CA SER A 370 -31.77 13.59 -3.90
C SER A 370 -31.70 14.27 -5.26
N PHE A 371 -32.00 13.51 -6.31
CA PHE A 371 -32.18 13.94 -7.69
C PHE A 371 -33.50 13.43 -8.24
N ILE A 372 -34.06 14.17 -9.19
CA ILE A 372 -35.30 13.77 -9.88
C ILE A 372 -35.06 12.44 -10.62
N LEU A 373 -33.96 12.35 -11.37
CA LEU A 373 -33.63 11.17 -12.21
C LEU A 373 -33.16 9.96 -11.41
N THR A 374 -32.16 10.14 -10.54
CA THR A 374 -31.45 9.04 -9.88
C THR A 374 -31.89 8.80 -8.44
N GLY A 375 -32.88 9.54 -7.96
CA GLY A 375 -33.34 9.46 -6.58
C GLY A 375 -32.28 9.86 -5.58
N ASN A 376 -32.38 9.34 -4.37
CA ASN A 376 -31.36 9.56 -3.36
C ASN A 376 -30.06 8.89 -3.79
N THR A 377 -29.01 9.69 -3.93
CA THR A 377 -27.75 9.30 -4.54
C THR A 377 -26.58 9.60 -3.62
N VAL A 378 -25.70 8.61 -3.44
CA VAL A 378 -24.35 8.76 -2.85
C VAL A 378 -23.31 8.55 -3.94
N MET A 379 -22.27 9.37 -3.92
CA MET A 379 -21.08 9.20 -4.77
C MET A 379 -19.83 9.34 -3.91
N ILE A 380 -18.93 8.37 -4.02
CA ILE A 380 -17.67 8.30 -3.27
C ILE A 380 -16.52 8.41 -4.25
N ASP A 381 -15.63 9.38 -4.05
CA ASP A 381 -14.34 9.52 -4.71
C ASP A 381 -13.29 8.71 -3.95
N HIS A 382 -12.74 7.69 -4.59
CA HIS A 382 -11.69 6.83 -4.04
C HIS A 382 -10.27 7.34 -4.33
N GLY A 383 -10.19 8.52 -4.97
CA GLY A 383 -8.96 9.12 -5.44
C GLY A 383 -8.57 8.65 -6.84
N GLU A 384 -7.65 9.39 -7.46
CA GLU A 384 -7.08 9.10 -8.78
C GLU A 384 -8.13 8.92 -9.89
N GLY A 385 -9.30 9.57 -9.75
CA GLY A 385 -10.40 9.51 -10.72
C GLY A 385 -11.35 8.33 -10.59
N ILE A 386 -11.19 7.49 -9.59
CA ILE A 386 -12.05 6.32 -9.36
C ILE A 386 -13.23 6.71 -8.47
N PHE A 387 -14.44 6.44 -8.95
CA PHE A 387 -15.68 6.72 -8.22
C PHE A 387 -16.55 5.47 -8.11
N SER A 388 -17.22 5.32 -6.96
CA SER A 388 -18.38 4.45 -6.82
C SER A 388 -19.64 5.29 -6.62
N VAL A 389 -20.75 4.85 -7.20
CA VAL A 389 -22.03 5.58 -7.19
C VAL A 389 -23.17 4.64 -6.86
N TYR A 390 -24.08 5.14 -6.03
CA TYR A 390 -25.19 4.40 -5.44
C TYR A 390 -26.47 5.19 -5.65
N HIS A 391 -27.40 4.69 -6.47
CA HIS A 391 -28.68 5.35 -6.79
C HIS A 391 -29.86 4.65 -6.15
N HIS A 392 -31.03 5.31 -6.25
CA HIS A 392 -32.35 4.83 -5.85
C HIS A 392 -32.50 4.54 -4.36
N LEU A 393 -31.58 5.09 -3.51
CA LEU A 393 -31.59 4.85 -2.07
C LEU A 393 -32.88 5.34 -1.41
N LEU A 394 -33.32 4.64 -0.37
CA LEU A 394 -34.44 5.06 0.46
C LEU A 394 -34.07 6.32 1.29
N ASN A 395 -32.86 6.28 1.87
CA ASN A 395 -32.31 7.37 2.67
C ASN A 395 -30.79 7.47 2.49
N LEU A 396 -30.23 8.57 3.00
CA LEU A 396 -28.80 8.85 2.97
C LEU A 396 -28.27 8.83 4.41
N SER A 397 -27.28 7.97 4.70
CA SER A 397 -26.66 7.83 6.03
C SER A 397 -25.33 8.60 6.15
N VAL A 398 -24.89 9.26 5.09
CA VAL A 398 -23.63 10.04 5.01
C VAL A 398 -23.89 11.40 4.36
N LYS A 399 -22.91 12.31 4.51
CA LYS A 399 -22.96 13.66 3.93
C LYS A 399 -21.74 13.90 3.04
N ALA A 400 -21.90 14.76 2.05
CA ALA A 400 -20.78 15.23 1.24
C ALA A 400 -19.71 15.90 2.12
N GLY A 401 -18.44 15.56 1.86
CA GLY A 401 -17.27 15.97 2.60
C GLY A 401 -16.77 14.94 3.64
N GLU A 402 -17.58 13.97 4.05
CA GLU A 402 -17.19 12.93 5.00
C GLU A 402 -16.31 11.87 4.31
N MET A 403 -15.42 11.24 5.08
CA MET A 403 -14.74 10.01 4.65
C MET A 403 -15.64 8.82 4.99
N ALA A 404 -15.87 7.96 4.00
CA ALA A 404 -16.53 6.68 4.20
C ALA A 404 -15.48 5.56 4.24
N GLU A 405 -15.58 4.70 5.25
CA GLU A 405 -14.72 3.52 5.34
C GLU A 405 -15.32 2.37 4.52
N ARG A 406 -14.47 1.44 4.04
CA ARG A 406 -14.90 0.23 3.33
C ARG A 406 -15.88 -0.58 4.20
N GLY A 407 -17.09 -0.86 3.68
CA GLY A 407 -18.12 -1.58 4.41
C GLY A 407 -18.98 -0.73 5.35
N GLN A 408 -18.70 0.58 5.47
CA GLN A 408 -19.54 1.50 6.25
C GLN A 408 -20.91 1.65 5.60
N LYS A 409 -21.99 1.65 6.40
CA LYS A 409 -23.34 1.96 5.93
C LYS A 409 -23.41 3.39 5.40
N ILE A 410 -23.93 3.56 4.17
CA ILE A 410 -24.08 4.85 3.48
C ILE A 410 -25.53 5.19 3.15
N GLY A 411 -26.43 4.24 3.23
CA GLY A 411 -27.85 4.39 2.97
C GLY A 411 -28.57 3.06 3.06
N GLU A 412 -29.76 3.01 2.52
CA GLU A 412 -30.61 1.82 2.46
C GLU A 412 -31.19 1.70 1.05
N VAL A 413 -31.44 0.45 0.62
CA VAL A 413 -32.10 0.16 -0.65
C VAL A 413 -33.49 0.81 -0.67
N GLY A 414 -33.83 1.46 -1.76
CA GLY A 414 -35.12 2.08 -2.00
C GLY A 414 -35.57 1.94 -3.45
N SER A 415 -36.49 2.81 -3.85
CA SER A 415 -37.05 2.89 -5.21
C SER A 415 -37.26 4.36 -5.60
N THR A 416 -36.40 5.26 -5.18
CA THR A 416 -36.53 6.70 -5.45
C THR A 416 -35.99 7.06 -6.84
N GLY A 417 -36.56 8.10 -7.49
CA GLY A 417 -36.22 8.52 -8.85
C GLY A 417 -36.77 7.59 -9.92
N PHE A 418 -36.09 7.46 -11.07
CA PHE A 418 -36.50 6.58 -12.17
C PHE A 418 -36.20 5.11 -11.82
N SER A 419 -37.14 4.47 -11.12
CA SER A 419 -37.02 3.10 -10.64
C SER A 419 -38.36 2.36 -10.76
N THR A 420 -38.32 1.09 -11.13
CA THR A 420 -39.50 0.21 -11.25
C THR A 420 -39.76 -0.64 -10.00
N GLY A 421 -38.90 -0.56 -9.00
CA GLY A 421 -38.99 -1.33 -7.76
C GLY A 421 -37.73 -1.26 -6.91
N ALA A 422 -37.80 -1.80 -5.70
CA ALA A 422 -36.70 -1.71 -4.74
C ALA A 422 -35.42 -2.41 -5.25
N HIS A 423 -34.39 -1.64 -5.52
CA HIS A 423 -33.06 -2.11 -5.95
C HIS A 423 -31.99 -1.07 -5.68
N LEU A 424 -30.73 -1.49 -5.65
CA LEU A 424 -29.58 -0.62 -5.73
C LEU A 424 -29.06 -0.61 -7.18
N HIS A 425 -28.97 0.56 -7.81
CA HIS A 425 -28.15 0.76 -9.00
C HIS A 425 -26.74 1.15 -8.57
N PHE A 426 -25.76 0.26 -8.81
CA PHE A 426 -24.36 0.41 -8.41
C PHE A 426 -23.44 0.59 -9.61
N MET A 427 -22.66 1.68 -9.61
CA MET A 427 -21.71 1.99 -10.67
C MET A 427 -20.29 2.15 -10.15
N ILE A 428 -19.31 1.81 -10.98
CA ILE A 428 -17.93 2.24 -10.84
C ILE A 428 -17.54 3.00 -12.11
N SER A 429 -16.71 4.04 -11.96
CA SER A 429 -16.23 4.83 -13.09
C SER A 429 -14.84 5.39 -12.86
N HIS A 430 -14.13 5.64 -13.96
CA HIS A 430 -12.98 6.53 -13.98
C HIS A 430 -13.40 7.86 -14.59
N TYR A 431 -13.51 8.88 -13.75
CA TYR A 431 -14.20 10.12 -14.11
C TYR A 431 -15.58 9.83 -14.72
N LEU A 432 -15.86 10.37 -15.93
CA LEU A 432 -17.12 10.16 -16.63
C LEU A 432 -17.21 8.85 -17.42
N VAL A 433 -16.14 8.05 -17.45
CA VAL A 433 -16.15 6.75 -18.13
C VAL A 433 -16.64 5.67 -17.19
N ASN A 434 -17.84 5.13 -17.45
CA ASN A 434 -18.40 4.06 -16.63
C ASN A 434 -17.73 2.74 -16.99
N LEU A 435 -17.49 1.93 -15.97
CA LEU A 435 -16.74 0.68 -16.01
C LEU A 435 -17.61 -0.45 -15.49
N GLU A 436 -17.31 -1.68 -15.90
CA GLU A 436 -17.94 -2.88 -15.37
C GLU A 436 -17.49 -3.08 -13.92
N PRO A 437 -18.41 -3.00 -12.93
CA PRO A 437 -18.04 -3.07 -11.53
C PRO A 437 -17.36 -4.37 -11.11
N GLY A 438 -17.68 -5.49 -11.79
CA GLY A 438 -17.12 -6.81 -11.50
C GLY A 438 -15.60 -6.85 -11.53
N TYR A 439 -14.96 -6.09 -12.41
CA TYR A 439 -13.49 -6.03 -12.44
C TYR A 439 -12.88 -5.49 -11.15
N PHE A 440 -13.59 -4.62 -10.44
CA PHE A 440 -13.15 -4.07 -9.15
C PHE A 440 -13.50 -4.98 -7.97
N LEU A 441 -14.59 -5.74 -8.10
CA LEU A 441 -15.12 -6.58 -7.04
C LEU A 441 -14.45 -7.96 -7.02
N VAL A 442 -14.25 -8.57 -8.20
CA VAL A 442 -13.86 -9.98 -8.35
C VAL A 442 -12.87 -10.23 -9.49
N GLY A 443 -12.42 -9.19 -10.19
CA GLY A 443 -11.44 -9.30 -11.28
C GLY A 443 -12.00 -9.75 -12.63
N GLN A 444 -13.32 -9.92 -12.74
CA GLN A 444 -14.02 -10.32 -13.97
C GLN A 444 -15.40 -9.68 -14.03
N PRO A 445 -16.06 -9.63 -15.21
CA PRO A 445 -17.45 -9.16 -15.32
C PRO A 445 -18.40 -9.94 -14.41
N ILE A 446 -19.37 -9.26 -13.83
CA ILE A 446 -20.48 -9.89 -13.10
C ILE A 446 -21.64 -10.08 -14.05
N THR A 447 -22.06 -11.34 -14.21
CA THR A 447 -23.17 -11.74 -15.08
C THR A 447 -24.23 -12.50 -14.29
N TYR A 448 -25.43 -12.68 -14.86
CA TYR A 448 -26.49 -13.49 -14.26
C TYR A 448 -26.02 -14.91 -13.91
N GLU A 449 -25.10 -15.48 -14.71
CA GLU A 449 -24.60 -16.83 -14.53
C GLU A 449 -23.67 -16.97 -13.33
N ASN A 450 -22.76 -16.01 -13.12
CA ASN A 450 -21.73 -16.10 -12.10
C ASN A 450 -22.05 -15.36 -10.79
N TYR A 451 -23.08 -14.50 -10.77
CA TYR A 451 -23.37 -13.62 -9.64
C TYR A 451 -23.59 -14.36 -8.31
N THR A 452 -24.25 -15.53 -8.34
CA THR A 452 -24.54 -16.30 -7.13
C THR A 452 -23.30 -16.84 -6.44
N GLU A 453 -22.17 -17.00 -7.17
CA GLU A 453 -20.89 -17.44 -6.62
C GLU A 453 -20.28 -16.36 -5.71
N PHE A 454 -20.60 -15.09 -5.94
CA PHE A 454 -20.07 -13.95 -5.16
C PHE A 454 -20.90 -13.62 -3.91
N LEU A 455 -22.03 -14.26 -3.71
CA LEU A 455 -22.86 -14.05 -2.52
C LEU A 455 -22.45 -14.96 -1.34
N GLN A 456 -21.62 -15.96 -1.59
CA GLN A 456 -21.10 -16.89 -0.59
C GLN A 456 -19.92 -16.31 0.17
#